data_bc26e333ee5b0cded33d743633bd18ee
#
_entry.id   bc26e333ee5b0cded33d743633bd18ee
#
_cell.length_a   1.000
_cell.length_b   1.000
_cell.length_c   1.000
_cell.angle_alpha   90.00
_cell.angle_beta   90.00
_cell.angle_gamma   90.00
#
_symmetry.space_group_name_H-M   'P 1'
#
loop_
_entity.id
_entity.type
_entity.pdbx_description
1 polymer ?
#
loop_
_entity_poly.entity_id
_entity_poly.type
_entity_poly.pdbx_seq_one_letter_code
_entity_poly.pdbx_strand_id
1 'polypeptide(L)'
;VTTVQRLPIAQLIDRIRTDLGEEAVTLDPIRLERASVDWAHMSPILKAKLPAGRADLVVTPRSAHEIPVVLRHAYELGVPVTPRGTGLGNYGQAIPLHGGLVLDVSRCRRVVRIDDGTVTAEAGTRLRDLDNAVRETGQELPIFPSTKGSTLGGFLAGGSGGTGSLIHGTNADGFVRTLDVAVCDGGGALRHVEGKATLPYVHAYGTTGIIARATVRLTPAYDWAGVFTAWPDYRSATTFLRSLRLVEPSPRLVSLDEAAIVAALPEDPALDPSRLSVRAIVRAETEDEVRRMVAQQGGEVLAVRHGTDGAERVSALSFNHSTFHLQKKDAGFFHLEVAGDPLWAAPDAVRAVYPDTVLHLELMKTQVNGMLMARYSSPEQVYEGMAKLEAMGVSIHSPHTWTLERRIDGVRAVLAENDPRGLLNPGKLEP
;
A
#
# COMPACT_ATOMS: atom_id res chain seq x y z
N VAL A 1 7.81 30.10 11.95
CA VAL A 1 6.78 30.46 10.96
C VAL A 1 6.63 31.98 11.01
N THR A 2 7.09 32.66 9.97
CA THR A 2 7.05 34.12 9.87
C THR A 2 5.61 34.63 9.75
N THR A 3 5.34 35.86 10.22
CA THR A 3 4.02 36.51 10.20
C THR A 3 3.36 36.51 8.80
N VAL A 4 4.16 36.52 7.74
CA VAL A 4 3.73 36.51 6.33
C VAL A 4 3.06 35.19 5.94
N GLN A 5 3.47 34.03 6.50
CA GLN A 5 2.85 32.71 6.24
C GLN A 5 1.55 32.47 7.03
N ARG A 6 1.26 33.26 8.05
CA ARG A 6 0.03 33.08 8.88
C ARG A 6 -1.23 33.64 8.24
N LEU A 7 -1.13 34.69 7.42
CA LEU A 7 -2.30 35.34 6.80
C LEU A 7 -3.05 34.42 5.81
N PRO A 8 -2.39 33.68 4.88
CA PRO A 8 -3.07 32.77 3.98
C PRO A 8 -3.78 31.63 4.71
N ILE A 9 -3.18 31.10 5.79
CA ILE A 9 -3.78 30.00 6.57
C ILE A 9 -5.04 30.46 7.30
N ALA A 10 -5.03 31.64 7.93
CA ALA A 10 -6.21 32.18 8.61
C ALA A 10 -7.37 32.42 7.61
N GLN A 11 -7.07 33.03 6.45
CA GLN A 11 -8.07 33.22 5.40
C GLN A 11 -8.61 31.89 4.85
N LEU A 12 -7.75 30.87 4.71
CA LEU A 12 -8.16 29.55 4.26
C LEU A 12 -9.13 28.91 5.26
N ILE A 13 -8.83 29.00 6.56
CA ILE A 13 -9.69 28.51 7.63
C ILE A 13 -11.08 29.15 7.55
N ASP A 14 -11.14 30.48 7.45
CA ASP A 14 -12.40 31.23 7.42
C ASP A 14 -13.26 30.84 6.19
N ARG A 15 -12.63 30.73 5.02
CA ARG A 15 -13.33 30.32 3.78
C ARG A 15 -13.85 28.90 3.85
N ILE A 16 -13.03 27.94 4.33
CA ILE A 16 -13.45 26.55 4.45
C ILE A 16 -14.56 26.40 5.47
N ARG A 17 -14.50 27.10 6.61
CA ARG A 17 -15.57 27.09 7.61
C ARG A 17 -16.87 27.67 7.05
N THR A 18 -16.78 28.72 6.24
CA THR A 18 -17.95 29.30 5.58
C THR A 18 -18.62 28.32 4.63
N ASP A 19 -17.84 27.59 3.82
CA ASP A 19 -18.39 26.72 2.76
C ASP A 19 -18.73 25.30 3.28
N LEU A 20 -17.94 24.75 4.22
CA LEU A 20 -18.05 23.35 4.68
C LEU A 20 -18.53 23.21 6.15
N GLY A 21 -18.55 24.29 6.91
CA GLY A 21 -18.89 24.31 8.33
C GLY A 21 -17.67 24.21 9.27
N GLU A 22 -17.86 24.62 10.53
CA GLU A 22 -16.82 24.69 11.56
C GLU A 22 -16.12 23.34 11.81
N GLU A 23 -16.86 22.25 11.76
CA GLU A 23 -16.36 20.90 12.04
C GLU A 23 -15.53 20.29 10.88
N ALA A 24 -15.46 20.96 9.73
CA ALA A 24 -14.60 20.54 8.62
C ALA A 24 -13.13 20.85 8.90
N VAL A 25 -12.84 21.80 9.79
CA VAL A 25 -11.48 22.28 10.10
C VAL A 25 -11.10 21.90 11.53
N THR A 26 -9.91 21.35 11.71
CA THR A 26 -9.32 21.17 13.03
C THR A 26 -7.93 21.80 13.13
N LEU A 27 -7.70 22.45 14.27
CA LEU A 27 -6.41 23.03 14.69
C LEU A 27 -5.89 22.34 15.97
N ASP A 28 -6.56 21.26 16.40
CA ASP A 28 -6.16 20.50 17.58
C ASP A 28 -4.74 19.97 17.44
N PRO A 29 -3.82 20.29 18.36
CA PRO A 29 -2.40 19.94 18.23
C PRO A 29 -2.14 18.44 18.10
N ILE A 30 -2.95 17.60 18.78
CA ILE A 30 -2.81 16.13 18.74
C ILE A 30 -3.23 15.61 17.36
N ARG A 31 -4.32 16.15 16.80
CA ARG A 31 -4.77 15.79 15.47
C ARG A 31 -3.80 16.26 14.39
N LEU A 32 -3.24 17.47 14.52
CA LEU A 32 -2.21 17.98 13.61
C LEU A 32 -0.97 17.08 13.62
N GLU A 33 -0.49 16.67 14.80
CA GLU A 33 0.64 15.77 14.94
C GLU A 33 0.36 14.41 14.27
N ARG A 34 -0.79 13.78 14.57
CA ARG A 34 -1.20 12.51 13.95
C ARG A 34 -1.36 12.59 12.44
N ALA A 35 -1.86 13.72 11.93
CA ALA A 35 -2.00 13.95 10.50
C ALA A 35 -0.67 14.21 9.80
N SER A 36 0.37 14.55 10.54
CA SER A 36 1.70 14.90 10.02
C SER A 36 2.68 13.72 9.99
N VAL A 37 2.26 12.51 10.37
CA VAL A 37 3.11 11.32 10.40
C VAL A 37 2.46 10.17 9.64
N ASP A 38 3.29 9.27 9.10
CA ASP A 38 2.90 7.96 8.59
C ASP A 38 3.90 6.90 9.11
N TRP A 39 4.00 5.74 8.45
CA TRP A 39 4.88 4.65 8.88
C TRP A 39 6.30 4.71 8.27
N ALA A 40 6.73 5.84 7.73
CA ALA A 40 8.08 6.03 7.16
C ALA A 40 9.21 5.71 8.15
N HIS A 41 8.93 5.75 9.47
CA HIS A 41 9.89 5.39 10.51
C HIS A 41 10.33 3.92 10.49
N MET A 42 9.67 3.04 9.73
CA MET A 42 10.12 1.66 9.47
C MET A 42 11.43 1.62 8.68
N SER A 43 11.72 2.68 7.89
CA SER A 43 13.02 2.83 7.26
C SER A 43 13.94 3.65 8.17
N PRO A 44 15.09 3.08 8.66
CA PRO A 44 16.06 3.84 9.45
C PRO A 44 16.65 5.03 8.67
N ILE A 45 16.76 4.92 7.34
CA ILE A 45 17.24 6.00 6.46
C ILE A 45 16.19 7.11 6.39
N LEU A 46 14.92 6.79 6.14
CA LEU A 46 13.85 7.80 6.12
C LEU A 46 13.69 8.47 7.48
N LYS A 47 13.75 7.69 8.57
CA LYS A 47 13.69 8.24 9.93
C LYS A 47 14.76 9.31 10.18
N ALA A 48 15.94 9.16 9.57
CA ALA A 48 17.05 10.12 9.72
C ALA A 48 17.01 11.29 8.72
N LYS A 49 16.56 11.04 7.48
CA LYS A 49 16.70 11.98 6.35
C LYS A 49 15.40 12.68 5.96
N LEU A 50 14.23 12.08 6.25
CA LEU A 50 12.95 12.65 5.86
C LEU A 50 12.74 14.00 6.58
N PRO A 51 12.50 15.10 5.84
CA PRO A 51 12.27 16.39 6.46
C PRO A 51 11.07 16.34 7.41
N ALA A 52 11.22 16.96 8.57
CA ALA A 52 10.11 17.10 9.51
C ALA A 52 9.05 18.02 8.91
N GLY A 53 7.93 17.45 8.50
CA GLY A 53 6.76 18.18 8.03
C GLY A 53 5.68 18.23 9.09
N ARG A 54 4.99 19.37 9.21
CA ARG A 54 3.86 19.54 10.12
C ARG A 54 2.74 20.31 9.44
N ALA A 55 1.52 19.76 9.54
CA ALA A 55 0.32 20.44 9.08
C ALA A 55 0.05 21.71 9.92
N ASP A 56 -0.37 22.77 9.25
CA ASP A 56 -0.90 23.97 9.91
C ASP A 56 -2.38 23.80 10.27
N LEU A 57 -3.12 23.01 9.46
CA LEU A 57 -4.51 22.64 9.73
C LEU A 57 -4.82 21.29 9.09
N VAL A 58 -5.87 20.63 9.57
CA VAL A 58 -6.49 19.45 8.91
C VAL A 58 -7.88 19.84 8.46
N VAL A 59 -8.20 19.53 7.20
CA VAL A 59 -9.54 19.67 6.64
C VAL A 59 -10.09 18.30 6.34
N THR A 60 -11.31 18.04 6.82
CA THR A 60 -11.98 16.73 6.69
C THR A 60 -13.32 16.91 5.97
N PRO A 61 -13.35 16.88 4.62
CA PRO A 61 -14.57 16.94 3.84
C PRO A 61 -15.47 15.73 4.12
N ARG A 62 -16.79 15.90 3.98
CA ARG A 62 -17.78 14.85 4.22
C ARG A 62 -18.19 14.10 2.95
N SER A 63 -17.89 14.69 1.80
CA SER A 63 -18.22 14.12 0.50
C SER A 63 -17.15 14.43 -0.54
N ALA A 64 -17.13 13.62 -1.60
CA ALA A 64 -16.24 13.83 -2.74
C ALA A 64 -16.42 15.22 -3.41
N HIS A 65 -17.61 15.81 -3.33
CA HIS A 65 -17.90 17.12 -3.94
C HIS A 65 -17.32 18.30 -3.15
N GLU A 66 -16.98 18.13 -1.89
CA GLU A 66 -16.37 19.18 -1.08
C GLU A 66 -14.84 19.29 -1.33
N ILE A 67 -14.20 18.25 -1.85
CA ILE A 67 -12.75 18.22 -2.10
C ILE A 67 -12.31 19.33 -3.06
N PRO A 68 -12.94 19.53 -4.25
CA PRO A 68 -12.54 20.59 -5.16
C PRO A 68 -12.79 22.00 -4.61
N VAL A 69 -13.75 22.19 -3.70
CA VAL A 69 -13.97 23.47 -3.01
C VAL A 69 -12.75 23.82 -2.16
N VAL A 70 -12.25 22.85 -1.38
CA VAL A 70 -11.03 23.03 -0.57
C VAL A 70 -9.83 23.35 -1.44
N LEU A 71 -9.64 22.61 -2.55
CA LEU A 71 -8.50 22.82 -3.45
C LEU A 71 -8.55 24.20 -4.14
N ARG A 72 -9.73 24.69 -4.51
CA ARG A 72 -9.87 26.04 -5.07
C ARG A 72 -9.39 27.10 -4.09
N HIS A 73 -9.80 27.03 -2.81
CA HIS A 73 -9.34 27.98 -1.80
C HIS A 73 -7.84 27.87 -1.54
N ALA A 74 -7.32 26.64 -1.48
CA ALA A 74 -5.88 26.41 -1.32
C ALA A 74 -5.09 26.99 -2.51
N TYR A 75 -5.58 26.79 -3.74
CA TYR A 75 -4.98 27.34 -4.95
C TYR A 75 -4.93 28.88 -4.92
N GLU A 76 -6.07 29.53 -4.65
CA GLU A 76 -6.17 31.01 -4.62
C GLU A 76 -5.22 31.62 -3.59
N LEU A 77 -5.06 30.97 -2.43
CA LEU A 77 -4.22 31.45 -1.33
C LEU A 77 -2.77 30.93 -1.38
N GLY A 78 -2.44 30.03 -2.31
CA GLY A 78 -1.10 29.44 -2.42
C GLY A 78 -0.72 28.54 -1.26
N VAL A 79 -1.68 27.83 -0.69
CA VAL A 79 -1.45 26.92 0.47
C VAL A 79 -1.19 25.49 -0.01
N PRO A 80 -0.08 24.86 0.38
CA PRO A 80 0.21 23.47 0.08
C PRO A 80 -0.87 22.51 0.64
N VAL A 81 -1.15 21.44 -0.11
CA VAL A 81 -2.16 20.44 0.25
C VAL A 81 -1.56 19.05 0.22
N THR A 82 -1.58 18.35 1.35
CA THR A 82 -1.17 16.94 1.44
C THR A 82 -2.42 16.07 1.64
N PRO A 83 -2.76 15.19 0.67
CA PRO A 83 -3.90 14.28 0.82
C PRO A 83 -3.60 13.15 1.78
N ARG A 84 -4.61 12.73 2.54
CA ARG A 84 -4.50 11.65 3.51
C ARG A 84 -5.80 10.83 3.56
N GLY A 85 -5.66 9.51 3.56
CA GLY A 85 -6.70 8.59 4.02
C GLY A 85 -6.44 8.18 5.48
N THR A 86 -6.29 6.89 5.76
CA THR A 86 -5.95 6.39 7.11
C THR A 86 -4.47 6.57 7.50
N GLY A 87 -3.60 7.00 6.57
CA GLY A 87 -2.18 7.28 6.84
C GLY A 87 -1.34 6.02 7.10
N LEU A 88 -1.66 4.92 6.41
CA LEU A 88 -0.94 3.65 6.53
C LEU A 88 0.23 3.51 5.54
N GLY A 89 0.58 4.57 4.82
CA GLY A 89 1.77 4.61 3.97
C GLY A 89 3.05 4.54 4.80
N ASN A 90 4.11 3.97 4.23
CA ASN A 90 5.38 3.73 4.91
C ASN A 90 6.60 4.39 4.24
N TYR A 91 6.35 5.29 3.27
CA TYR A 91 7.41 6.02 2.56
C TYR A 91 7.34 7.53 2.74
N GLY A 92 6.57 8.03 3.71
CA GLY A 92 6.39 9.46 3.91
C GLY A 92 5.36 10.09 2.96
N GLN A 93 4.55 9.30 2.24
CA GLN A 93 3.59 9.81 1.26
C GLN A 93 2.60 10.82 1.83
N ALA A 94 2.18 10.62 3.08
CA ALA A 94 1.17 11.43 3.75
C ALA A 94 1.74 12.48 4.72
N ILE A 95 3.07 12.70 4.70
CA ILE A 95 3.72 13.71 5.54
C ILE A 95 3.74 15.06 4.81
N PRO A 96 3.20 16.14 5.41
CA PRO A 96 3.14 17.47 4.78
C PRO A 96 4.50 18.17 4.86
N LEU A 97 5.43 17.83 3.95
CA LEU A 97 6.82 18.31 3.99
C LEU A 97 6.94 19.83 3.93
N HIS A 98 6.00 20.51 3.31
CA HIS A 98 5.97 21.96 3.14
C HIS A 98 4.91 22.66 4.02
N GLY A 99 4.40 21.98 5.05
CA GLY A 99 3.33 22.51 5.89
C GLY A 99 1.99 22.59 5.14
N GLY A 100 1.23 23.65 5.40
CA GLY A 100 -0.07 23.86 4.78
C GLY A 100 -1.17 22.98 5.35
N LEU A 101 -2.13 22.59 4.52
CA LEU A 101 -3.26 21.78 4.95
C LEU A 101 -3.04 20.27 4.66
N VAL A 102 -3.42 19.43 5.61
CA VAL A 102 -3.69 18.01 5.36
C VAL A 102 -5.16 17.84 5.03
N LEU A 103 -5.45 17.32 3.84
CA LEU A 103 -6.80 16.99 3.39
C LEU A 103 -7.12 15.53 3.73
N ASP A 104 -7.81 15.32 4.84
CA ASP A 104 -8.21 14.00 5.31
C ASP A 104 -9.53 13.58 4.68
N VAL A 105 -9.47 12.72 3.66
CA VAL A 105 -10.64 12.23 2.93
C VAL A 105 -11.38 11.08 3.61
N SER A 106 -10.99 10.67 4.82
CA SER A 106 -11.53 9.48 5.50
C SER A 106 -13.03 9.53 5.80
N ARG A 107 -13.67 10.73 5.75
CA ARG A 107 -15.12 10.90 5.89
C ARG A 107 -15.87 10.84 4.55
N CYS A 108 -15.19 10.96 3.42
CA CYS A 108 -15.76 10.73 2.08
C CYS A 108 -15.84 9.22 1.83
N ARG A 109 -16.82 8.52 2.43
CA ARG A 109 -16.85 7.03 2.52
C ARG A 109 -18.12 6.38 1.98
N ARG A 110 -18.82 7.05 1.10
CA ARG A 110 -20.05 6.51 0.52
C ARG A 110 -19.73 5.48 -0.56
N VAL A 111 -20.32 4.29 -0.47
CA VAL A 111 -20.45 3.37 -1.61
C VAL A 111 -21.59 3.92 -2.46
N VAL A 112 -21.25 4.39 -3.66
CA VAL A 112 -22.18 5.11 -4.53
C VAL A 112 -23.08 4.18 -5.30
N ARG A 113 -22.47 3.12 -5.87
CA ARG A 113 -23.15 2.12 -6.69
C ARG A 113 -22.34 0.84 -6.77
N ILE A 114 -23.01 -0.30 -6.73
CA ILE A 114 -22.46 -1.63 -7.01
C ILE A 114 -23.21 -2.16 -8.24
N ASP A 115 -22.46 -2.46 -9.30
CA ASP A 115 -22.97 -3.05 -10.53
C ASP A 115 -22.35 -4.44 -10.71
N ASP A 116 -22.82 -5.19 -11.71
CA ASP A 116 -22.14 -6.43 -12.10
C ASP A 116 -20.71 -6.11 -12.61
N GLY A 117 -19.72 -6.69 -11.94
CA GLY A 117 -18.29 -6.53 -12.25
C GLY A 117 -17.65 -5.21 -11.84
N THR A 118 -18.35 -4.26 -11.22
CA THR A 118 -17.75 -2.99 -10.78
C THR A 118 -18.41 -2.39 -9.53
N VAL A 119 -17.64 -1.60 -8.77
CA VAL A 119 -18.15 -0.76 -7.69
C VAL A 119 -17.60 0.65 -7.80
N THR A 120 -18.47 1.64 -7.58
CA THR A 120 -18.12 3.05 -7.48
C THR A 120 -18.22 3.49 -6.02
N ALA A 121 -17.12 4.01 -5.45
CA ALA A 121 -17.09 4.48 -4.09
C ALA A 121 -16.24 5.75 -3.94
N GLU A 122 -16.51 6.53 -2.91
CA GLU A 122 -15.70 7.68 -2.52
C GLU A 122 -14.36 7.24 -1.94
N ALA A 123 -13.33 8.06 -2.12
CA ALA A 123 -11.92 7.71 -1.84
C ALA A 123 -11.63 7.35 -0.37
N GLY A 124 -12.40 7.86 0.57
CA GLY A 124 -12.28 7.58 2.00
C GLY A 124 -12.93 6.27 2.45
N THR A 125 -13.64 5.55 1.57
CA THR A 125 -14.23 4.24 1.88
C THR A 125 -13.12 3.25 2.23
N ARG A 126 -13.18 2.65 3.42
CA ARG A 126 -12.21 1.62 3.81
C ARG A 126 -12.40 0.37 2.96
N LEU A 127 -11.31 -0.27 2.55
CA LEU A 127 -11.37 -1.45 1.70
C LEU A 127 -12.09 -2.63 2.36
N ARG A 128 -12.02 -2.76 3.70
CA ARG A 128 -12.81 -3.75 4.44
C ARG A 128 -14.31 -3.50 4.31
N ASP A 129 -14.74 -2.26 4.50
CA ASP A 129 -16.15 -1.89 4.44
C ASP A 129 -16.68 -2.04 3.01
N LEU A 130 -15.85 -1.70 2.03
CA LEU A 130 -16.15 -1.86 0.61
C LEU A 130 -16.27 -3.33 0.21
N ASP A 131 -15.32 -4.19 0.64
CA ASP A 131 -15.34 -5.62 0.35
C ASP A 131 -16.57 -6.30 1.00
N ASN A 132 -16.92 -5.91 2.24
CA ASN A 132 -18.13 -6.42 2.90
C ASN A 132 -19.38 -6.04 2.10
N ALA A 133 -19.52 -4.79 1.67
CA ALA A 133 -20.66 -4.33 0.91
C ALA A 133 -20.82 -5.05 -0.45
N VAL A 134 -19.70 -5.27 -1.18
CA VAL A 134 -19.78 -5.99 -2.48
C VAL A 134 -20.03 -7.48 -2.30
N ARG A 135 -19.59 -8.09 -1.19
CA ARG A 135 -19.88 -9.51 -0.90
C ARG A 135 -21.36 -9.80 -0.70
N GLU A 136 -22.15 -8.84 -0.23
CA GLU A 136 -23.61 -8.96 -0.15
C GLU A 136 -24.27 -9.15 -1.54
N THR A 137 -23.56 -8.78 -2.62
CA THR A 137 -24.01 -8.96 -4.01
C THR A 137 -23.42 -10.21 -4.69
N GLY A 138 -22.74 -11.08 -3.94
CA GLY A 138 -22.05 -12.25 -4.51
C GLY A 138 -20.76 -11.94 -5.25
N GLN A 139 -20.18 -10.75 -5.04
CA GLN A 139 -18.94 -10.31 -5.67
C GLN A 139 -17.87 -10.01 -4.61
N GLU A 140 -16.62 -9.84 -5.02
CA GLU A 140 -15.52 -9.46 -4.14
C GLU A 140 -14.51 -8.54 -4.83
N LEU A 141 -13.70 -7.82 -4.02
CA LEU A 141 -12.56 -7.07 -4.54
C LEU A 141 -11.50 -8.05 -5.06
N PRO A 142 -11.08 -7.97 -6.33
CA PRO A 142 -10.06 -8.87 -6.89
C PRO A 142 -8.68 -8.69 -6.24
N ILE A 143 -8.33 -7.46 -5.85
CA ILE A 143 -7.08 -7.13 -5.17
C ILE A 143 -7.32 -6.14 -4.02
N PHE A 144 -6.54 -6.28 -2.96
CA PHE A 144 -6.48 -5.34 -1.84
C PHE A 144 -5.16 -5.49 -1.08
N PRO A 145 -4.64 -4.42 -0.43
CA PRO A 145 -3.44 -4.52 0.38
C PRO A 145 -3.72 -5.36 1.64
N SER A 146 -2.68 -5.97 2.21
CA SER A 146 -2.80 -6.69 3.49
C SER A 146 -3.36 -5.81 4.62
N THR A 147 -3.23 -4.49 4.50
CA THR A 147 -3.84 -3.48 5.38
C THR A 147 -5.25 -3.10 4.93
N LYS A 148 -6.24 -3.99 5.06
CA LYS A 148 -7.65 -3.72 4.69
C LYS A 148 -8.29 -2.51 5.42
N GLY A 149 -7.65 -1.96 6.44
CA GLY A 149 -8.00 -0.68 7.04
C GLY A 149 -7.66 0.55 6.20
N SER A 150 -6.91 0.39 5.11
CA SER A 150 -6.63 1.45 4.14
C SER A 150 -7.90 1.93 3.45
N THR A 151 -7.92 3.21 3.05
CA THR A 151 -8.99 3.74 2.20
C THR A 151 -8.76 3.38 0.74
N LEU A 152 -9.85 3.33 -0.05
CA LEU A 152 -9.79 3.10 -1.49
C LEU A 152 -8.82 4.09 -2.17
N GLY A 153 -9.00 5.40 -1.96
CA GLY A 153 -8.12 6.42 -2.52
C GLY A 153 -6.67 6.28 -2.05
N GLY A 154 -6.45 5.95 -0.76
CA GLY A 154 -5.11 5.71 -0.22
C GLY A 154 -4.40 4.51 -0.87
N PHE A 155 -5.12 3.42 -1.12
CA PHE A 155 -4.59 2.25 -1.84
C PHE A 155 -4.29 2.59 -3.30
N LEU A 156 -5.17 3.32 -3.98
CA LEU A 156 -4.94 3.69 -5.37
C LEU A 156 -3.78 4.69 -5.53
N ALA A 157 -3.69 5.68 -4.65
CA ALA A 157 -2.69 6.74 -4.75
C ALA A 157 -1.31 6.37 -4.17
N GLY A 158 -1.23 5.42 -3.21
CA GLY A 158 0.00 5.14 -2.48
C GLY A 158 0.44 3.68 -2.48
N GLY A 159 -0.46 2.74 -2.78
CA GLY A 159 -0.17 1.31 -2.87
C GLY A 159 -0.07 0.81 -4.30
N SER A 160 0.29 -0.45 -4.48
CA SER A 160 0.35 -1.06 -5.82
C SER A 160 -0.35 -2.41 -5.89
N GLY A 161 -0.10 -3.32 -4.98
CA GLY A 161 -0.63 -4.68 -4.99
C GLY A 161 -0.97 -5.19 -3.60
N GLY A 162 -1.23 -6.48 -3.50
CA GLY A 162 -1.57 -7.18 -2.28
C GLY A 162 -2.21 -8.52 -2.56
N THR A 163 -3.08 -8.97 -1.68
CA THR A 163 -3.89 -10.18 -1.88
C THR A 163 -4.63 -10.10 -3.20
N GLY A 164 -4.51 -11.13 -4.02
CA GLY A 164 -5.09 -11.21 -5.36
C GLY A 164 -4.14 -10.79 -6.48
N SER A 165 -2.97 -10.20 -6.17
CA SER A 165 -2.02 -9.77 -7.20
C SER A 165 -1.38 -10.92 -7.98
N LEU A 166 -1.40 -12.14 -7.45
CA LEU A 166 -0.98 -13.34 -8.16
C LEU A 166 -1.84 -13.59 -9.41
N ILE A 167 -3.15 -13.35 -9.31
CA ILE A 167 -4.12 -13.55 -10.41
C ILE A 167 -4.26 -12.26 -11.25
N HIS A 168 -4.43 -11.12 -10.58
CA HIS A 168 -4.96 -9.90 -11.20
C HIS A 168 -3.92 -8.81 -11.44
N GLY A 169 -2.65 -9.03 -11.00
CA GLY A 169 -1.62 -8.00 -11.08
C GLY A 169 -1.80 -6.91 -10.02
N THR A 170 -1.42 -5.69 -10.35
CA THR A 170 -1.45 -4.52 -9.47
C THR A 170 -2.69 -3.64 -9.71
N ASN A 171 -2.86 -2.59 -8.93
CA ASN A 171 -3.92 -1.60 -9.14
C ASN A 171 -3.81 -0.86 -10.49
N ALA A 172 -2.64 -0.87 -11.13
CA ALA A 172 -2.42 -0.31 -12.48
C ALA A 172 -2.81 -1.27 -13.62
N ASP A 173 -3.04 -2.57 -13.31
CA ASP A 173 -3.32 -3.60 -14.32
C ASP A 173 -4.82 -3.78 -14.58
N GLY A 174 -5.55 -2.66 -14.71
CA GLY A 174 -6.97 -2.65 -15.05
C GLY A 174 -7.91 -2.88 -13.87
N PHE A 175 -7.44 -2.74 -12.63
CA PHE A 175 -8.29 -2.70 -11.45
C PHE A 175 -9.13 -1.42 -11.44
N VAL A 176 -8.52 -0.27 -11.73
CA VAL A 176 -9.20 1.02 -11.82
C VAL A 176 -9.85 1.17 -13.19
N ARG A 177 -11.16 1.48 -13.21
CA ARG A 177 -11.94 1.75 -14.42
C ARG A 177 -12.06 3.22 -14.69
N THR A 178 -12.51 3.98 -13.69
CA THR A 178 -12.65 5.43 -13.77
C THR A 178 -12.23 6.10 -12.46
N LEU A 179 -11.85 7.37 -12.54
CA LEU A 179 -11.61 8.23 -11.40
C LEU A 179 -12.32 9.56 -11.58
N ASP A 180 -12.91 10.09 -10.51
CA ASP A 180 -13.21 11.50 -10.37
C ASP A 180 -12.13 12.12 -9.52
N VAL A 181 -11.36 13.03 -10.09
CA VAL A 181 -10.15 13.62 -9.49
C VAL A 181 -10.38 15.11 -9.26
N ALA A 182 -10.09 15.59 -8.07
CA ALA A 182 -10.00 17.01 -7.79
C ALA A 182 -8.57 17.50 -8.13
N VAL A 183 -8.49 18.49 -9.01
CA VAL A 183 -7.23 19.12 -9.44
C VAL A 183 -7.06 20.49 -8.78
N CYS A 184 -5.81 20.95 -8.66
CA CYS A 184 -5.48 22.22 -7.99
C CYS A 184 -5.13 23.30 -9.03
N ASP A 185 -6.09 23.59 -9.93
CA ASP A 185 -5.97 24.55 -11.03
C ASP A 185 -6.77 25.85 -10.81
N GLY A 186 -7.49 25.95 -9.68
CA GLY A 186 -8.39 27.06 -9.37
C GLY A 186 -9.82 26.90 -9.87
N GLY A 187 -10.11 25.87 -10.69
CA GLY A 187 -11.43 25.65 -11.28
C GLY A 187 -12.50 25.12 -10.30
N GLY A 188 -12.11 24.44 -9.25
CA GLY A 188 -13.03 23.97 -8.20
C GLY A 188 -14.00 22.87 -8.65
N ALA A 189 -13.66 22.07 -9.67
CA ALA A 189 -14.48 20.99 -10.21
C ALA A 189 -13.77 19.63 -10.16
N LEU A 190 -14.55 18.55 -10.20
CA LEU A 190 -14.02 17.20 -10.40
C LEU A 190 -13.78 16.95 -11.88
N ARG A 191 -12.62 16.37 -12.19
CA ARG A 191 -12.26 15.92 -13.52
C ARG A 191 -12.49 14.41 -13.61
N HIS A 192 -13.30 13.98 -14.58
CA HIS A 192 -13.54 12.57 -14.84
C HIS A 192 -12.49 12.02 -15.80
N VAL A 193 -11.87 10.88 -15.44
CA VAL A 193 -10.90 10.17 -16.29
C VAL A 193 -11.18 8.68 -16.29
N GLU A 194 -10.91 8.00 -17.43
CA GLU A 194 -11.20 6.58 -17.61
C GLU A 194 -10.09 5.82 -18.31
N GLY A 195 -10.06 4.50 -18.13
CA GLY A 195 -9.11 3.62 -18.77
C GLY A 195 -7.66 4.00 -18.50
N LYS A 196 -6.83 4.12 -19.53
CA LYS A 196 -5.41 4.47 -19.40
C LYS A 196 -5.17 5.89 -18.85
N ALA A 197 -6.13 6.80 -18.99
CA ALA A 197 -6.03 8.15 -18.45
C ALA A 197 -6.06 8.17 -16.90
N THR A 198 -6.42 7.07 -16.24
CA THR A 198 -6.34 6.94 -14.78
C THR A 198 -4.91 6.72 -14.27
N LEU A 199 -4.00 6.21 -15.10
CA LEU A 199 -2.65 5.78 -14.68
C LEU A 199 -1.78 6.89 -14.08
N PRO A 200 -1.83 8.16 -14.52
CA PRO A 200 -1.08 9.26 -13.91
C PRO A 200 -1.48 9.57 -12.45
N TYR A 201 -2.63 9.08 -11.99
CA TYR A 201 -3.14 9.28 -10.64
C TYR A 201 -2.92 8.07 -9.71
N VAL A 202 -2.65 6.90 -10.31
CA VAL A 202 -2.41 5.64 -9.58
C VAL A 202 -0.95 5.58 -9.14
N HIS A 203 -0.72 5.38 -7.83
CA HIS A 203 0.60 5.39 -7.20
C HIS A 203 1.36 6.72 -7.46
N ALA A 204 0.64 7.84 -7.42
CA ALA A 204 1.19 9.17 -7.65
C ALA A 204 1.19 10.04 -6.38
N TYR A 205 0.91 9.49 -5.21
CA TYR A 205 0.89 10.16 -3.90
C TYR A 205 0.02 11.43 -3.86
N GLY A 206 -0.93 11.56 -4.80
CA GLY A 206 -1.80 12.72 -4.92
C GLY A 206 -1.13 13.98 -5.46
N THR A 207 0.06 13.87 -6.07
CA THR A 207 0.78 15.01 -6.67
C THR A 207 0.10 15.52 -7.95
N THR A 208 -0.59 14.66 -8.69
CA THR A 208 -1.26 14.99 -9.95
C THR A 208 -2.73 15.35 -9.80
N GLY A 209 -3.29 15.16 -8.61
CA GLY A 209 -4.69 15.37 -8.28
C GLY A 209 -5.13 14.45 -7.15
N ILE A 210 -6.17 14.82 -6.44
CA ILE A 210 -6.71 14.07 -5.31
C ILE A 210 -7.87 13.23 -5.80
N ILE A 211 -7.74 11.90 -5.69
CA ILE A 211 -8.83 10.97 -6.01
C ILE A 211 -9.98 11.24 -5.04
N ALA A 212 -11.12 11.69 -5.57
CA ALA A 212 -12.33 11.94 -4.81
C ALA A 212 -13.29 10.75 -4.83
N ARG A 213 -13.35 10.04 -5.99
CA ARG A 213 -14.17 8.86 -6.22
C ARG A 213 -13.47 7.94 -7.20
N ALA A 214 -13.67 6.63 -7.07
CA ALA A 214 -13.15 5.65 -8.01
C ALA A 214 -14.22 4.61 -8.34
N THR A 215 -14.24 4.17 -9.61
CA THR A 215 -14.90 2.94 -10.03
C THR A 215 -13.82 1.88 -10.21
N VAL A 216 -13.93 0.77 -9.48
CA VAL A 216 -12.99 -0.33 -9.54
C VAL A 216 -13.68 -1.63 -9.94
N ARG A 217 -12.90 -2.56 -10.52
CA ARG A 217 -13.38 -3.86 -10.95
C ARG A 217 -13.72 -4.74 -9.76
N LEU A 218 -14.75 -5.57 -9.93
CA LEU A 218 -15.11 -6.70 -9.07
C LEU A 218 -14.91 -8.04 -9.79
N THR A 219 -14.90 -9.12 -9.02
CA THR A 219 -14.99 -10.51 -9.49
C THR A 219 -16.08 -11.22 -8.72
N PRO A 220 -16.62 -12.34 -9.21
CA PRO A 220 -17.47 -13.20 -8.40
C PRO A 220 -16.79 -13.53 -7.08
N ALA A 221 -17.55 -13.58 -5.99
CA ALA A 221 -17.03 -14.05 -4.71
C ALA A 221 -16.85 -15.57 -4.76
N TYR A 222 -15.76 -16.04 -4.17
CA TYR A 222 -15.41 -17.45 -4.16
C TYR A 222 -15.22 -17.96 -2.74
N ASP A 223 -15.34 -19.28 -2.58
CA ASP A 223 -15.03 -19.97 -1.32
C ASP A 223 -13.51 -20.14 -1.23
N TRP A 224 -12.91 -19.38 -0.32
CA TRP A 224 -11.48 -19.39 -0.06
C TRP A 224 -11.14 -20.18 1.20
N ALA A 225 -9.95 -20.82 1.18
CA ALA A 225 -9.34 -21.46 2.32
C ALA A 225 -7.92 -20.90 2.54
N GLY A 226 -7.61 -20.51 3.77
CA GLY A 226 -6.26 -20.17 4.21
C GLY A 226 -5.52 -21.42 4.65
N VAL A 227 -4.49 -21.82 3.91
CA VAL A 227 -3.64 -22.98 4.20
C VAL A 227 -2.36 -22.52 4.87
N PHE A 228 -2.03 -23.12 6.01
CA PHE A 228 -0.82 -22.85 6.79
C PHE A 228 0.05 -24.10 6.81
N THR A 229 1.31 -23.97 6.38
CA THR A 229 2.23 -25.10 6.30
C THR A 229 3.57 -24.76 6.93
N ALA A 230 4.28 -25.80 7.41
CA ALA A 230 5.62 -25.72 7.96
C ALA A 230 6.62 -26.57 7.13
N TRP A 231 7.85 -26.07 7.00
CA TRP A 231 8.86 -26.65 6.11
C TRP A 231 10.20 -26.79 6.82
N PRO A 232 10.94 -27.90 6.56
CA PRO A 232 12.23 -28.14 7.21
C PRO A 232 13.37 -27.26 6.67
N ASP A 233 13.30 -26.84 5.39
CA ASP A 233 14.36 -26.10 4.72
C ASP A 233 13.82 -25.19 3.61
N TYR A 234 14.66 -24.23 3.19
CA TYR A 234 14.29 -23.22 2.20
C TYR A 234 14.05 -23.80 0.82
N ARG A 235 14.78 -24.85 0.44
CA ARG A 235 14.68 -25.46 -0.89
C ARG A 235 13.32 -26.14 -1.06
N SER A 236 12.91 -26.96 -0.09
CA SER A 236 11.61 -27.63 -0.12
C SER A 236 10.48 -26.61 -0.07
N ALA A 237 10.56 -25.60 0.79
CA ALA A 237 9.57 -24.53 0.90
C ALA A 237 9.42 -23.72 -0.42
N THR A 238 10.53 -23.36 -1.08
CA THR A 238 10.48 -22.62 -2.35
C THR A 238 10.06 -23.49 -3.52
N THR A 239 10.38 -24.80 -3.49
CA THR A 239 9.87 -25.76 -4.50
C THR A 239 8.35 -25.85 -4.42
N PHE A 240 7.80 -25.98 -3.22
CA PHE A 240 6.36 -25.98 -3.02
C PHE A 240 5.73 -24.64 -3.42
N LEU A 241 6.30 -23.52 -2.96
CA LEU A 241 5.81 -22.17 -3.34
C LEU A 241 5.70 -22.03 -4.86
N ARG A 242 6.72 -22.48 -5.62
CA ARG A 242 6.70 -22.44 -7.08
C ARG A 242 5.66 -23.37 -7.69
N SER A 243 5.48 -24.58 -7.12
CA SER A 243 4.50 -25.54 -7.63
C SER A 243 3.05 -25.07 -7.49
N LEU A 244 2.76 -24.19 -6.52
CA LEU A 244 1.45 -23.57 -6.36
C LEU A 244 1.03 -22.69 -7.54
N ARG A 245 1.96 -22.26 -8.40
CA ARG A 245 1.62 -21.58 -9.68
C ARG A 245 0.88 -22.49 -10.67
N LEU A 246 1.00 -23.81 -10.51
CA LEU A 246 0.41 -24.81 -11.40
C LEU A 246 -0.98 -25.29 -10.92
N VAL A 247 -1.40 -24.86 -9.74
CA VAL A 247 -2.73 -25.18 -9.19
C VAL A 247 -3.79 -24.37 -9.92
N GLU A 248 -4.82 -25.07 -10.40
CA GLU A 248 -5.97 -24.44 -11.07
C GLU A 248 -7.29 -24.83 -10.34
N PRO A 249 -8.12 -23.88 -9.99
CA PRO A 249 -7.96 -22.43 -10.14
C PRO A 249 -6.83 -21.87 -9.28
N SER A 250 -6.15 -20.84 -9.82
CA SER A 250 -4.94 -20.25 -9.23
C SER A 250 -5.17 -19.76 -7.81
N PRO A 251 -4.20 -19.97 -6.89
CA PRO A 251 -4.21 -19.36 -5.56
C PRO A 251 -4.34 -17.84 -5.63
N ARG A 252 -5.04 -17.27 -4.65
CA ARG A 252 -5.21 -15.81 -4.54
C ARG A 252 -3.97 -15.12 -3.98
N LEU A 253 -3.25 -15.82 -3.09
CA LEU A 253 -2.02 -15.36 -2.44
C LEU A 253 -1.18 -16.57 -2.08
N VAL A 254 0.14 -16.45 -2.20
CA VAL A 254 1.11 -17.43 -1.69
C VAL A 254 2.29 -16.66 -1.11
N SER A 255 2.60 -16.87 0.16
CA SER A 255 3.73 -16.24 0.85
C SER A 255 4.60 -17.28 1.56
N LEU A 256 5.89 -16.98 1.69
CA LEU A 256 6.87 -17.76 2.45
C LEU A 256 7.60 -16.85 3.42
N ASP A 257 7.74 -17.30 4.68
CA ASP A 257 8.59 -16.68 5.68
C ASP A 257 9.64 -17.67 6.21
N GLU A 258 10.85 -17.17 6.38
CA GLU A 258 11.88 -17.88 7.13
C GLU A 258 11.56 -17.92 8.63
N ALA A 259 12.10 -18.92 9.35
CA ALA A 259 11.78 -19.18 10.75
C ALA A 259 11.94 -17.95 11.66
N ALA A 260 12.97 -17.11 11.44
CA ALA A 260 13.18 -15.90 12.23
C ALA A 260 12.04 -14.89 12.07
N ILE A 261 11.44 -14.82 10.88
CA ILE A 261 10.26 -13.97 10.61
C ILE A 261 9.03 -14.61 11.26
N VAL A 262 8.82 -15.93 11.07
CA VAL A 262 7.70 -16.67 11.68
C VAL A 262 7.67 -16.47 13.20
N ALA A 263 8.84 -16.56 13.85
CA ALA A 263 8.99 -16.31 15.27
C ALA A 263 8.68 -14.87 15.71
N ALA A 264 8.67 -13.92 14.79
CA ALA A 264 8.31 -12.52 15.04
C ALA A 264 6.83 -12.21 14.78
N LEU A 265 6.13 -13.06 14.02
CA LEU A 265 4.70 -12.88 13.76
C LEU A 265 3.86 -13.02 15.06
N PRO A 266 2.64 -12.49 15.08
CA PRO A 266 1.72 -12.70 16.20
C PRO A 266 1.47 -14.20 16.43
N GLU A 267 1.47 -14.62 17.69
CA GLU A 267 1.20 -16.00 18.07
C GLU A 267 -0.07 -16.54 17.40
N ASP A 268 0.07 -17.71 16.80
CA ASP A 268 -0.99 -18.43 16.13
C ASP A 268 -0.68 -19.93 16.14
N PRO A 269 -1.61 -20.80 16.59
CA PRO A 269 -1.42 -22.26 16.59
C PRO A 269 -1.13 -22.85 15.21
N ALA A 270 -1.45 -22.11 14.14
CA ALA A 270 -1.14 -22.51 12.77
C ALA A 270 0.27 -22.11 12.30
N LEU A 271 1.13 -21.56 13.17
CA LEU A 271 2.50 -21.19 12.90
C LEU A 271 3.44 -21.94 13.84
N ASP A 272 4.49 -22.55 13.27
CA ASP A 272 5.60 -23.11 14.04
C ASP A 272 6.78 -22.13 14.00
N PRO A 273 7.11 -21.43 15.10
CA PRO A 273 8.15 -20.39 15.11
C PRO A 273 9.57 -20.93 14.91
N SER A 274 9.77 -22.25 14.92
CA SER A 274 11.07 -22.90 14.68
C SER A 274 11.30 -23.32 13.23
N ARG A 275 10.28 -23.18 12.37
CA ARG A 275 10.29 -23.68 10.97
C ARG A 275 9.93 -22.59 9.99
N LEU A 276 10.28 -22.79 8.72
CA LEU A 276 9.77 -21.95 7.64
C LEU A 276 8.27 -22.19 7.46
N SER A 277 7.54 -21.12 7.09
CA SER A 277 6.11 -21.21 6.82
C SER A 277 5.80 -20.80 5.38
N VAL A 278 5.10 -21.66 4.64
CA VAL A 278 4.42 -21.26 3.41
C VAL A 278 2.92 -21.17 3.72
N ARG A 279 2.33 -20.04 3.39
CA ARG A 279 0.90 -19.79 3.57
C ARG A 279 0.28 -19.46 2.23
N ALA A 280 -0.91 -20.00 1.98
CA ALA A 280 -1.62 -19.75 0.75
C ALA A 280 -3.11 -19.47 1.00
N ILE A 281 -3.70 -18.63 0.15
CA ILE A 281 -5.15 -18.49 0.01
C ILE A 281 -5.52 -19.22 -1.28
N VAL A 282 -6.21 -20.35 -1.15
CA VAL A 282 -6.58 -21.22 -2.27
C VAL A 282 -8.10 -21.33 -2.37
N ARG A 283 -8.62 -21.77 -3.53
CA ARG A 283 -10.02 -22.17 -3.63
C ARG A 283 -10.27 -23.37 -2.74
N ALA A 284 -11.36 -23.37 -2.01
CA ALA A 284 -11.71 -24.51 -1.14
C ALA A 284 -11.71 -25.85 -1.88
N GLU A 285 -12.11 -25.86 -3.15
CA GLU A 285 -12.12 -27.04 -4.02
C GLU A 285 -10.73 -27.60 -4.35
N THR A 286 -9.65 -26.80 -4.20
CA THR A 286 -8.25 -27.25 -4.47
C THR A 286 -7.52 -27.68 -3.19
N GLU A 287 -8.17 -27.64 -2.03
CA GLU A 287 -7.53 -27.95 -0.74
C GLU A 287 -6.86 -29.33 -0.71
N ASP A 288 -7.56 -30.37 -1.14
CA ASP A 288 -7.06 -31.76 -1.13
C ASP A 288 -5.85 -31.92 -2.05
N GLU A 289 -5.81 -31.22 -3.17
CA GLU A 289 -4.64 -31.18 -4.06
C GLU A 289 -3.45 -30.55 -3.35
N VAL A 290 -3.66 -29.38 -2.75
CA VAL A 290 -2.61 -28.65 -2.03
C VAL A 290 -2.07 -29.47 -0.85
N ARG A 291 -2.94 -30.16 -0.08
CA ARG A 291 -2.52 -31.08 1.00
C ARG A 291 -1.64 -32.22 0.49
N ARG A 292 -2.01 -32.82 -0.63
CA ARG A 292 -1.19 -33.87 -1.26
C ARG A 292 0.17 -33.35 -1.71
N MET A 293 0.22 -32.17 -2.31
CA MET A 293 1.46 -31.51 -2.73
C MET A 293 2.38 -31.23 -1.55
N VAL A 294 1.85 -30.73 -0.44
CA VAL A 294 2.62 -30.50 0.81
C VAL A 294 3.25 -31.81 1.30
N ALA A 295 2.46 -32.87 1.43
CA ALA A 295 2.95 -34.16 1.92
C ALA A 295 4.02 -34.78 0.99
N GLN A 296 3.82 -34.69 -0.33
CA GLN A 296 4.76 -35.23 -1.33
C GLN A 296 6.10 -34.49 -1.34
N GLN A 297 6.12 -33.21 -0.96
CA GLN A 297 7.33 -32.38 -0.98
C GLN A 297 7.97 -32.22 0.40
N GLY A 298 7.52 -32.99 1.41
CA GLY A 298 8.12 -33.05 2.75
C GLY A 298 7.74 -31.91 3.68
N GLY A 299 6.67 -31.18 3.38
CA GLY A 299 6.04 -30.20 4.27
C GLY A 299 4.99 -30.81 5.19
N GLU A 300 4.50 -30.00 6.09
CA GLU A 300 3.40 -30.34 7.01
C GLU A 300 2.30 -29.28 6.95
N VAL A 301 1.05 -29.71 6.83
CA VAL A 301 -0.11 -28.82 6.96
C VAL A 301 -0.43 -28.64 8.43
N LEU A 302 -0.21 -27.45 8.98
CA LEU A 302 -0.51 -27.13 10.38
C LEU A 302 -1.97 -26.80 10.60
N ALA A 303 -2.58 -26.07 9.63
CA ALA A 303 -3.99 -25.75 9.67
C ALA A 303 -4.54 -25.40 8.29
N VAL A 304 -5.86 -25.61 8.12
CA VAL A 304 -6.65 -24.99 7.06
C VAL A 304 -7.83 -24.28 7.71
N ARG A 305 -8.05 -23.04 7.28
CA ARG A 305 -9.13 -22.18 7.79
C ARG A 305 -9.99 -21.71 6.64
N HIS A 306 -11.26 -22.14 6.64
CA HIS A 306 -12.19 -21.83 5.58
C HIS A 306 -12.81 -20.43 5.73
N GLY A 307 -13.30 -19.90 4.60
CA GLY A 307 -14.04 -18.66 4.53
C GLY A 307 -13.18 -17.41 4.57
N THR A 308 -13.85 -16.26 4.62
CA THR A 308 -13.22 -14.95 4.55
C THR A 308 -12.22 -14.72 5.68
N ASP A 309 -12.54 -15.09 6.92
CA ASP A 309 -11.67 -14.89 8.07
C ASP A 309 -10.35 -15.69 7.95
N GLY A 310 -10.42 -16.93 7.44
CA GLY A 310 -9.25 -17.75 7.19
C GLY A 310 -8.34 -17.16 6.13
N ALA A 311 -8.91 -16.69 5.03
CA ALA A 311 -8.19 -16.00 3.96
C ALA A 311 -7.60 -14.67 4.44
N GLU A 312 -8.36 -13.86 5.19
CA GLU A 312 -7.88 -12.59 5.76
C GLU A 312 -6.74 -12.79 6.75
N ARG A 313 -6.76 -13.88 7.52
CA ARG A 313 -5.66 -14.19 8.43
C ARG A 313 -4.35 -14.43 7.69
N VAL A 314 -4.36 -15.15 6.56
CA VAL A 314 -3.16 -15.32 5.70
C VAL A 314 -2.74 -13.97 5.13
N SER A 315 -3.66 -13.17 4.60
CA SER A 315 -3.37 -11.83 4.08
C SER A 315 -2.72 -10.93 5.14
N ALA A 316 -3.23 -10.93 6.38
CA ALA A 316 -2.71 -10.12 7.47
C ALA A 316 -1.31 -10.54 7.99
N LEU A 317 -0.79 -11.68 7.55
CA LEU A 317 0.55 -12.17 7.87
C LEU A 317 1.52 -12.07 6.68
N SER A 318 1.15 -11.38 5.60
CA SER A 318 1.86 -11.33 4.32
C SER A 318 2.34 -9.92 4.00
N PHE A 319 3.16 -9.76 2.97
CA PHE A 319 3.71 -8.48 2.54
C PHE A 319 4.48 -7.76 3.65
N ASN A 320 4.35 -6.46 3.75
CA ASN A 320 5.04 -5.64 4.75
C ASN A 320 4.70 -5.96 6.21
N HIS A 321 3.70 -6.80 6.49
CA HIS A 321 3.42 -7.24 7.86
C HIS A 321 4.57 -8.08 8.44
N SER A 322 5.21 -8.93 7.62
CA SER A 322 6.40 -9.70 8.04
C SER A 322 7.52 -8.75 8.47
N THR A 323 7.83 -7.72 7.67
CA THR A 323 8.79 -6.66 8.01
C THR A 323 8.41 -5.93 9.29
N PHE A 324 7.15 -5.49 9.39
CA PHE A 324 6.65 -4.74 10.55
C PHE A 324 6.83 -5.54 11.85
N HIS A 325 6.44 -6.80 11.86
CA HIS A 325 6.53 -7.63 13.06
C HIS A 325 7.98 -7.92 13.45
N LEU A 326 8.86 -8.19 12.47
CA LEU A 326 10.28 -8.40 12.74
C LEU A 326 10.93 -7.13 13.32
N GLN A 327 10.70 -5.96 12.72
CA GLN A 327 11.25 -4.69 13.19
C GLN A 327 10.66 -4.26 14.55
N LYS A 328 9.40 -4.60 14.83
CA LYS A 328 8.79 -4.38 16.15
C LYS A 328 9.49 -5.19 17.24
N LYS A 329 9.94 -6.41 16.91
CA LYS A 329 10.71 -7.29 17.81
C LYS A 329 12.16 -6.83 17.93
N ASP A 330 12.75 -6.38 16.83
CA ASP A 330 14.14 -5.94 16.76
C ASP A 330 14.28 -4.77 15.76
N ALA A 331 14.35 -3.55 16.28
CA ALA A 331 14.46 -2.32 15.52
C ALA A 331 15.82 -2.15 14.77
N GLY A 332 16.77 -3.07 14.97
CA GLY A 332 18.05 -3.06 14.26
C GLY A 332 17.97 -3.58 12.83
N PHE A 333 16.82 -4.06 12.35
CA PHE A 333 16.61 -4.47 10.97
C PHE A 333 16.16 -3.31 10.06
N PHE A 334 16.68 -3.30 8.84
CA PHE A 334 16.09 -2.57 7.71
C PHE A 334 15.45 -3.55 6.73
N HIS A 335 14.73 -3.07 5.74
CA HIS A 335 14.16 -3.91 4.68
C HIS A 335 14.35 -3.30 3.29
N LEU A 336 14.31 -4.17 2.26
CA LEU A 336 14.21 -3.82 0.85
C LEU A 336 13.05 -4.59 0.24
N GLU A 337 12.27 -3.94 -0.62
CA GLU A 337 11.36 -4.64 -1.52
C GLU A 337 12.19 -5.19 -2.70
N VAL A 338 12.23 -6.51 -2.85
CA VAL A 338 13.06 -7.21 -3.82
C VAL A 338 12.23 -8.07 -4.74
N ALA A 339 12.71 -8.32 -5.97
CA ALA A 339 12.05 -9.22 -6.90
C ALA A 339 13.05 -9.92 -7.82
N GLY A 340 12.65 -11.08 -8.32
CA GLY A 340 13.39 -11.82 -9.34
C GLY A 340 13.85 -13.21 -8.93
N ASP A 341 14.26 -13.97 -9.92
CA ASP A 341 14.66 -15.37 -9.77
C ASP A 341 15.82 -15.65 -8.79
N PRO A 342 16.81 -14.76 -8.58
CA PRO A 342 17.86 -14.99 -7.61
C PRO A 342 17.36 -15.28 -6.19
N LEU A 343 16.18 -14.78 -5.80
CA LEU A 343 15.59 -14.99 -4.48
C LEU A 343 15.35 -16.47 -4.15
N TRP A 344 15.12 -17.31 -5.15
CA TRP A 344 14.94 -18.76 -4.99
C TRP A 344 16.01 -19.62 -5.66
N ALA A 345 16.70 -19.09 -6.70
CA ALA A 345 17.72 -19.85 -7.43
C ALA A 345 19.10 -19.77 -6.75
N ALA A 346 19.41 -18.64 -6.11
CA ALA A 346 20.69 -18.39 -5.46
C ALA A 346 20.52 -17.70 -4.09
N PRO A 347 19.66 -18.21 -3.18
CA PRO A 347 19.29 -17.52 -1.94
C PRO A 347 20.49 -17.27 -1.02
N ASP A 348 21.49 -18.17 -1.01
CA ASP A 348 22.66 -18.00 -0.16
C ASP A 348 23.56 -16.86 -0.61
N ALA A 349 23.68 -16.64 -1.93
CA ALA A 349 24.38 -15.47 -2.49
C ALA A 349 23.64 -14.18 -2.14
N VAL A 350 22.29 -14.18 -2.22
CA VAL A 350 21.46 -13.04 -1.83
C VAL A 350 21.62 -12.73 -0.33
N ARG A 351 21.57 -13.74 0.54
CA ARG A 351 21.75 -13.57 1.98
C ARG A 351 23.15 -13.07 2.36
N ALA A 352 24.17 -13.47 1.62
CA ALA A 352 25.56 -13.08 1.88
C ALA A 352 25.83 -11.57 1.65
N VAL A 353 24.89 -10.82 1.05
CA VAL A 353 25.08 -9.39 0.79
C VAL A 353 25.04 -8.56 2.06
N TYR A 354 24.19 -8.93 3.02
CA TYR A 354 24.07 -8.24 4.30
C TYR A 354 24.12 -9.19 5.48
N PRO A 355 24.55 -8.73 6.66
CA PRO A 355 24.50 -9.55 7.89
C PRO A 355 23.06 -9.88 8.29
N ASP A 356 22.87 -11.09 8.84
CA ASP A 356 21.60 -11.58 9.39
C ASP A 356 20.41 -11.46 8.42
N THR A 357 20.67 -11.63 7.12
CA THR A 357 19.60 -11.52 6.11
C THR A 357 18.58 -12.63 6.28
N VAL A 358 17.30 -12.23 6.30
CA VAL A 358 16.13 -13.12 6.22
C VAL A 358 15.21 -12.70 5.09
N LEU A 359 14.52 -13.68 4.49
CA LEU A 359 13.70 -13.49 3.31
C LEU A 359 12.22 -13.82 3.60
N HIS A 360 11.37 -12.89 3.23
CA HIS A 360 9.96 -13.09 3.00
C HIS A 360 9.70 -13.09 1.49
N LEU A 361 8.98 -14.08 0.97
CA LEU A 361 8.65 -14.17 -0.46
C LEU A 361 7.15 -14.15 -0.70
N GLU A 362 6.75 -13.57 -1.84
CA GLU A 362 5.38 -13.51 -2.35
C GLU A 362 5.33 -13.90 -3.82
N LEU A 363 4.43 -14.79 -4.19
CA LEU A 363 4.15 -15.00 -5.61
C LEU A 363 3.32 -13.86 -6.17
N MET A 364 3.85 -13.25 -7.22
CA MET A 364 3.11 -12.27 -8.02
C MET A 364 2.80 -12.87 -9.40
N LYS A 365 1.97 -12.20 -10.17
CA LYS A 365 1.50 -12.69 -11.49
C LYS A 365 2.64 -13.11 -12.43
N THR A 366 3.72 -12.34 -12.49
CA THR A 366 4.82 -12.53 -13.45
C THR A 366 6.12 -12.98 -12.81
N GLN A 367 6.33 -12.77 -11.52
CA GLN A 367 7.60 -13.01 -10.84
C GLN A 367 7.40 -13.36 -9.37
N VAL A 368 8.48 -13.62 -8.65
CA VAL A 368 8.50 -13.62 -7.19
C VAL A 368 8.93 -12.24 -6.72
N ASN A 369 8.19 -11.71 -5.76
CA ASN A 369 8.58 -10.53 -4.99
C ASN A 369 8.93 -10.98 -3.56
N GLY A 370 9.53 -10.10 -2.79
CA GLY A 370 9.78 -10.37 -1.39
C GLY A 370 10.23 -9.13 -0.62
N MET A 371 10.40 -9.34 0.67
CA MET A 371 11.06 -8.41 1.57
C MET A 371 12.38 -9.06 2.00
N LEU A 372 13.49 -8.43 1.67
CA LEU A 372 14.79 -8.77 2.24
C LEU A 372 14.95 -7.92 3.50
N MET A 373 15.12 -8.55 4.64
CA MET A 373 15.36 -7.86 5.91
C MET A 373 16.75 -8.23 6.43
N ALA A 374 17.53 -7.23 6.86
CA ALA A 374 18.89 -7.42 7.29
C ALA A 374 19.32 -6.39 8.35
N ARG A 375 20.46 -6.61 9.01
CA ARG A 375 21.00 -5.70 10.00
C ARG A 375 21.42 -4.38 9.36
N TYR A 376 20.91 -3.29 9.93
CA TYR A 376 21.26 -1.94 9.56
C TYR A 376 22.51 -1.48 10.31
N SER A 377 23.46 -0.91 9.60
CA SER A 377 24.62 -0.23 10.20
C SER A 377 24.78 1.21 9.71
N SER A 378 24.57 1.45 8.40
CA SER A 378 24.63 2.77 7.82
C SER A 378 23.87 2.85 6.49
N PRO A 379 23.53 4.03 5.99
CA PRO A 379 22.98 4.20 4.64
C PRO A 379 23.91 3.65 3.55
N GLU A 380 25.21 3.84 3.69
CA GLU A 380 26.22 3.40 2.72
C GLU A 380 26.19 1.87 2.58
N GLN A 381 26.15 1.13 3.71
CA GLN A 381 26.00 -0.33 3.70
C GLN A 381 24.77 -0.74 2.90
N VAL A 382 23.63 -0.09 3.12
CA VAL A 382 22.38 -0.41 2.41
C VAL A 382 22.53 -0.17 0.90
N TYR A 383 23.03 0.99 0.48
CA TYR A 383 23.16 1.32 -0.94
C TYR A 383 24.22 0.49 -1.67
N GLU A 384 25.36 0.19 -1.03
CA GLU A 384 26.38 -0.71 -1.59
C GLU A 384 25.83 -2.13 -1.77
N GLY A 385 25.05 -2.63 -0.81
CA GLY A 385 24.40 -3.92 -0.91
C GLY A 385 23.31 -3.95 -1.98
N MET A 386 22.52 -2.87 -2.15
CA MET A 386 21.55 -2.75 -3.25
C MET A 386 22.26 -2.92 -4.60
N ALA A 387 23.37 -2.23 -4.84
CA ALA A 387 24.13 -2.37 -6.07
C ALA A 387 24.65 -3.80 -6.32
N LYS A 388 25.06 -4.52 -5.26
CA LYS A 388 25.46 -5.94 -5.34
C LYS A 388 24.28 -6.86 -5.71
N LEU A 389 23.11 -6.63 -5.09
CA LEU A 389 21.88 -7.37 -5.41
C LEU A 389 21.44 -7.13 -6.87
N GLU A 390 21.46 -5.90 -7.33
CA GLU A 390 21.12 -5.54 -8.72
C GLU A 390 22.09 -6.19 -9.72
N ALA A 391 23.39 -6.24 -9.40
CA ALA A 391 24.38 -6.94 -10.22
C ALA A 391 24.14 -8.46 -10.31
N MET A 392 23.43 -9.06 -9.35
CA MET A 392 22.97 -10.45 -9.37
C MET A 392 21.64 -10.64 -10.10
N GLY A 393 21.01 -9.58 -10.60
CA GLY A 393 19.71 -9.64 -11.27
C GLY A 393 18.50 -9.53 -10.32
N VAL A 394 18.70 -9.10 -9.08
CA VAL A 394 17.60 -8.77 -8.18
C VAL A 394 17.10 -7.37 -8.50
N SER A 395 15.81 -7.24 -8.81
CA SER A 395 15.16 -5.94 -8.95
C SER A 395 14.83 -5.39 -7.56
N ILE A 396 15.10 -4.12 -7.32
CA ILE A 396 14.84 -3.47 -6.04
C ILE A 396 13.90 -2.30 -6.21
N HIS A 397 12.88 -2.23 -5.37
CA HIS A 397 12.13 -1.02 -5.09
C HIS A 397 12.56 -0.53 -3.69
N SER A 398 13.23 0.61 -3.65
CA SER A 398 13.81 1.11 -2.41
C SER A 398 12.74 1.71 -1.49
N PRO A 399 12.53 1.21 -0.27
CA PRO A 399 11.63 1.83 0.70
C PRO A 399 12.29 3.01 1.44
N HIS A 400 13.45 3.47 0.97
CA HIS A 400 14.27 4.50 1.62
C HIS A 400 14.19 5.87 0.94
N THR A 401 13.19 6.05 0.07
CA THR A 401 12.86 7.32 -0.59
C THR A 401 11.41 7.70 -0.33
N TRP A 402 11.14 9.01 -0.31
CA TRP A 402 9.78 9.57 -0.21
C TRP A 402 9.32 10.20 -1.52
N THR A 403 10.17 10.17 -2.55
CA THR A 403 9.87 10.70 -3.88
C THR A 403 9.29 9.61 -4.78
N LEU A 404 8.53 10.05 -5.78
CA LEU A 404 7.98 9.16 -6.79
C LEU A 404 9.08 8.63 -7.71
N GLU A 405 9.10 7.33 -7.94
CA GLU A 405 10.07 6.66 -8.83
C GLU A 405 9.40 5.96 -10.02
N ARG A 406 8.06 5.81 -10.00
CA ARG A 406 7.33 5.04 -11.01
C ARG A 406 6.50 5.92 -11.92
N ARG A 407 6.50 5.62 -13.23
CA ARG A 407 5.67 6.29 -14.25
C ARG A 407 5.80 7.81 -14.26
N ILE A 408 6.99 8.32 -13.99
CA ILE A 408 7.28 9.76 -13.80
C ILE A 408 6.86 10.57 -15.04
N ASP A 409 7.11 10.06 -16.27
CA ASP A 409 6.73 10.77 -17.49
C ASP A 409 5.22 10.97 -17.59
N GLY A 410 4.42 9.94 -17.24
CA GLY A 410 2.97 10.04 -17.19
C GLY A 410 2.46 11.01 -16.10
N VAL A 411 3.14 11.04 -14.95
CA VAL A 411 2.85 11.99 -13.87
C VAL A 411 3.15 13.42 -14.33
N ARG A 412 4.33 13.67 -14.89
CA ARG A 412 4.76 14.99 -15.38
C ARG A 412 3.86 15.51 -16.51
N ALA A 413 3.37 14.61 -17.38
CA ALA A 413 2.51 14.99 -18.50
C ALA A 413 1.21 15.70 -18.08
N VAL A 414 0.64 15.35 -16.92
CA VAL A 414 -0.62 15.95 -16.42
C VAL A 414 -0.39 17.02 -15.35
N LEU A 415 0.79 17.07 -14.75
CA LEU A 415 1.08 17.93 -13.60
C LEU A 415 0.91 19.42 -13.93
N ALA A 416 1.45 19.88 -15.07
CA ALA A 416 1.41 21.29 -15.47
C ALA A 416 -0.01 21.83 -15.62
N GLU A 417 -0.96 21.00 -16.04
CA GLU A 417 -2.37 21.37 -16.17
C GLU A 417 -3.13 21.21 -14.84
N ASN A 418 -2.84 20.15 -14.09
CA ASN A 418 -3.60 19.78 -12.90
C ASN A 418 -3.19 20.57 -11.64
N ASP A 419 -1.93 21.00 -11.57
CA ASP A 419 -1.36 21.73 -10.43
C ASP A 419 -0.28 22.72 -10.89
N PRO A 420 -0.62 23.77 -11.66
CA PRO A 420 0.35 24.71 -12.22
C PRO A 420 1.15 25.49 -11.17
N ARG A 421 0.73 25.47 -9.91
CA ARG A 421 1.42 26.12 -8.80
C ARG A 421 2.23 25.17 -7.92
N GLY A 422 2.21 23.86 -8.17
CA GLY A 422 2.94 22.87 -7.39
C GLY A 422 2.51 22.77 -5.92
N LEU A 423 1.21 22.88 -5.65
CA LEU A 423 0.66 22.88 -4.30
C LEU A 423 0.26 21.50 -3.80
N LEU A 424 0.09 20.51 -4.71
CA LEU A 424 -0.32 19.15 -4.35
C LEU A 424 0.87 18.31 -3.90
N ASN A 425 0.86 17.97 -2.62
CA ASN A 425 1.85 17.12 -1.95
C ASN A 425 3.30 17.48 -2.33
N PRO A 426 3.72 18.75 -2.20
CA PRO A 426 5.02 19.21 -2.67
C PRO A 426 6.17 18.48 -1.96
N GLY A 427 7.29 18.29 -2.69
CA GLY A 427 8.46 17.55 -2.21
C GLY A 427 8.38 16.03 -2.42
N LYS A 428 7.31 15.50 -3.09
CA LYS A 428 7.17 14.07 -3.43
C LYS A 428 7.54 13.75 -4.89
N LEU A 429 7.78 14.74 -5.70
CA LEU A 429 8.27 14.60 -7.06
C LEU A 429 9.57 15.39 -7.17
N GLU A 430 10.63 14.75 -7.66
CA GLU A 430 11.87 15.45 -7.94
C GLU A 430 11.70 16.40 -9.14
N PRO A 431 12.36 17.57 -9.13
CA PRO A 431 12.26 18.56 -10.19
C PRO A 431 12.58 18.04 -11.59
#